data_a8ec198950dbab543eea9b37118701cb
#
_entry.id   a8ec198950dbab543eea9b37118701cb
#
_cell.length_a   1.000
_cell.length_b   1.000
_cell.length_c   1.000
_cell.angle_alpha   90.00
_cell.angle_beta   90.00
_cell.angle_gamma   90.00
#
_symmetry.space_group_name_H-M   'P 1'
#
loop_
_entity.id
_entity.type
_entity.pdbx_description
1 polymer ?
#
loop_
_entity_poly.entity_id
_entity_poly.type
_entity_poly.pdbx_seq_one_letter_code
_entity_poly.pdbx_strand_id
1 'polypeptide(L)'
;MKNIKIIILVACLNLMAWQSFSQSVNWASLKSDNKHIVHVTTGFDYGLVYGLGYSHKLKSKMPILLDASYSFPSGGKLFDDFKTKIGGQARLCNIRNFQFSVSIHGIYRRYENTLVRLQNFGSEMTGVIGYYKPKWFVAGEVGFDKAIVTHFKHSENFRNNFPEAQDGWYEPSTGGNFHYGIQTGYSFKNSDLTLTIGKFITQDFNTTPLIPYYLQLGYNYKFKQTKNK
;
A
#
# COMPACT_ATOMS: atom_id res chain seq x y z
N MET A 1 11.98 -32.83 -13.89
CA MET A 1 11.57 -32.52 -12.50
C MET A 1 12.28 -31.30 -11.91
N LYS A 2 13.60 -31.06 -12.18
CA LYS A 2 14.32 -29.86 -11.68
C LYS A 2 13.69 -28.53 -12.15
N ASN A 3 13.24 -28.47 -13.38
CA ASN A 3 12.65 -27.26 -13.98
C ASN A 3 11.26 -26.89 -13.42
N ILE A 4 10.45 -27.88 -13.01
CA ILE A 4 9.14 -27.65 -12.40
C ILE A 4 9.30 -27.04 -11.00
N LYS A 5 10.31 -27.46 -10.23
CA LYS A 5 10.61 -26.89 -8.91
C LYS A 5 11.01 -25.41 -9.01
N ILE A 6 11.81 -25.06 -10.03
CA ILE A 6 12.20 -23.67 -10.31
C ILE A 6 10.99 -22.85 -10.76
N ILE A 7 10.11 -23.40 -11.60
CA ILE A 7 8.90 -22.72 -12.06
C ILE A 7 7.94 -22.46 -10.90
N ILE A 8 7.75 -23.43 -10.00
CA ILE A 8 6.91 -23.25 -8.80
C ILE A 8 7.55 -22.23 -7.84
N LEU A 9 8.87 -22.28 -7.63
CA LEU A 9 9.59 -21.31 -6.81
C LEU A 9 9.51 -19.90 -7.41
N VAL A 10 9.71 -19.78 -8.73
CA VAL A 10 9.58 -18.51 -9.47
C VAL A 10 8.13 -18.02 -9.48
N ALA A 11 7.14 -18.90 -9.62
CA ALA A 11 5.72 -18.54 -9.50
C ALA A 11 5.37 -18.07 -8.08
N CYS A 12 5.87 -18.73 -7.04
CA CYS A 12 5.72 -18.28 -5.66
C CYS A 12 6.43 -16.95 -5.40
N LEU A 13 7.64 -16.74 -5.96
CA LEU A 13 8.37 -15.48 -5.86
C LEU A 13 7.66 -14.34 -6.61
N ASN A 14 7.03 -14.60 -7.76
CA ASN A 14 6.21 -13.61 -8.46
C ASN A 14 4.89 -13.30 -7.76
N LEU A 15 4.35 -14.22 -6.95
CA LEU A 15 3.21 -13.96 -6.08
C LEU A 15 3.55 -13.01 -4.90
N MET A 16 4.83 -12.73 -4.66
CA MET A 16 5.30 -11.91 -3.55
C MET A 16 5.54 -10.43 -3.90
N ALA A 17 5.47 -10.06 -5.17
CA ALA A 17 5.53 -8.67 -5.60
C ALA A 17 4.18 -7.99 -5.32
N TRP A 18 3.89 -7.71 -4.04
CA TRP A 18 2.59 -7.23 -3.59
C TRP A 18 2.67 -5.76 -3.22
N GLN A 19 1.75 -5.09 -3.75
CA GLN A 19 1.78 -3.66 -3.92
C GLN A 19 0.93 -2.93 -2.89
N SER A 20 1.27 -1.72 -2.68
CA SER A 20 0.76 -0.92 -1.58
C SER A 20 0.21 0.39 -2.12
N PHE A 21 -0.95 0.78 -1.63
CA PHE A 21 -1.50 2.09 -1.95
C PHE A 21 -1.21 3.08 -0.83
N SER A 22 -0.71 4.23 -1.19
CA SER A 22 -0.69 5.40 -0.32
C SER A 22 -2.09 6.00 -0.25
N GLN A 23 -2.51 6.44 0.93
CA GLN A 23 -3.77 7.16 1.08
C GLN A 23 -3.72 8.47 0.31
N SER A 24 -4.64 8.64 -0.67
CA SER A 24 -4.80 9.90 -1.38
C SER A 24 -5.52 10.93 -0.50
N VAL A 25 -4.88 12.06 -0.22
CA VAL A 25 -5.44 13.13 0.59
C VAL A 25 -5.47 14.43 -0.18
N ASN A 26 -6.63 15.11 -0.18
CA ASN A 26 -6.69 16.46 -0.68
C ASN A 26 -6.15 17.45 0.37
N TRP A 27 -4.85 17.77 0.27
CA TRP A 27 -4.17 18.69 1.17
C TRP A 27 -4.78 20.09 1.20
N ALA A 28 -5.39 20.56 0.09
CA ALA A 28 -6.02 21.88 0.03
C ALA A 28 -7.37 21.92 0.76
N SER A 29 -8.03 20.78 0.95
CA SER A 29 -9.28 20.67 1.71
C SER A 29 -9.06 20.46 3.21
N LEU A 30 -7.82 20.14 3.62
CA LEU A 30 -7.48 19.80 4.99
C LEU A 30 -7.35 21.06 5.86
N LYS A 31 -8.39 21.38 6.61
CA LYS A 31 -8.44 22.54 7.51
C LYS A 31 -7.42 22.40 8.67
N SER A 32 -7.07 23.51 9.30
CA SER A 32 -6.13 23.53 10.43
C SER A 32 -6.61 22.70 11.62
N ASP A 33 -7.91 22.67 11.86
CA ASP A 33 -8.58 21.99 12.96
C ASP A 33 -8.90 20.50 12.68
N ASN A 34 -8.82 20.04 11.43
CA ASN A 34 -8.93 18.63 11.08
C ASN A 34 -7.65 17.91 11.47
N LYS A 35 -7.71 17.15 12.57
CA LYS A 35 -6.55 16.41 13.08
C LYS A 35 -6.58 14.92 12.78
N HIS A 36 -7.75 14.40 12.51
CA HIS A 36 -7.99 12.99 12.34
C HIS A 36 -8.66 12.72 11.01
N ILE A 37 -8.23 11.67 10.33
CA ILE A 37 -8.83 11.17 9.09
C ILE A 37 -9.01 9.67 9.26
N VAL A 38 -10.24 9.19 9.08
CA VAL A 38 -10.52 7.77 8.88
C VAL A 38 -10.76 7.55 7.40
N HIS A 39 -10.23 6.49 6.85
CA HIS A 39 -10.43 6.16 5.46
C HIS A 39 -10.82 4.70 5.24
N VAL A 40 -11.63 4.51 4.22
CA VAL A 40 -12.03 3.20 3.69
C VAL A 40 -11.63 3.17 2.24
N THR A 41 -11.09 2.07 1.80
CA THR A 41 -10.68 1.89 0.39
C THR A 41 -11.19 0.56 -0.14
N THR A 42 -11.45 0.53 -1.43
CA THR A 42 -11.69 -0.71 -2.18
C THR A 42 -11.06 -0.58 -3.54
N GLY A 43 -10.59 -1.67 -4.10
CA GLY A 43 -9.95 -1.61 -5.41
C GLY A 43 -9.38 -2.94 -5.86
N PHE A 44 -8.80 -2.90 -7.04
CA PHE A 44 -8.06 -4.01 -7.62
C PHE A 44 -6.57 -3.75 -7.50
N ASP A 45 -5.89 -4.65 -6.83
CA ASP A 45 -4.45 -4.71 -6.66
C ASP A 45 -3.99 -6.12 -7.08
N TYR A 46 -3.89 -7.05 -6.17
CA TYR A 46 -3.65 -8.49 -6.41
C TYR A 46 -4.96 -9.31 -6.47
N GLY A 47 -6.06 -8.64 -6.45
CA GLY A 47 -7.43 -9.11 -6.43
C GLY A 47 -8.31 -7.95 -6.00
N LEU A 48 -9.58 -8.22 -5.72
CA LEU A 48 -10.45 -7.24 -5.07
C LEU A 48 -10.04 -7.12 -3.59
N VAL A 49 -9.64 -5.92 -3.19
CA VAL A 49 -9.12 -5.63 -1.84
C VAL A 49 -9.97 -4.58 -1.16
N TYR A 50 -10.18 -4.75 0.15
CA TYR A 50 -10.79 -3.77 1.03
C TYR A 50 -9.73 -3.25 2.02
N GLY A 51 -9.78 -1.97 2.33
CA GLY A 51 -8.87 -1.34 3.28
C GLY A 51 -9.57 -0.42 4.25
N LEU A 52 -9.03 -0.36 5.46
CA LEU A 52 -9.40 0.56 6.51
C LEU A 52 -8.14 1.25 7.00
N GLY A 53 -8.23 2.52 7.35
CA GLY A 53 -7.08 3.20 7.91
C GLY A 53 -7.43 4.47 8.66
N TYR A 54 -6.40 4.98 9.33
CA TYR A 54 -6.48 6.15 10.17
C TYR A 54 -5.23 6.99 9.99
N SER A 55 -5.41 8.31 9.90
CA SER A 55 -4.31 9.25 9.87
C SER A 55 -4.47 10.34 10.92
N HIS A 56 -3.35 10.72 11.52
CA HIS A 56 -3.26 11.80 12.49
C HIS A 56 -2.36 12.93 11.98
N LYS A 57 -2.92 14.15 11.92
CA LYS A 57 -2.19 15.35 11.53
C LYS A 57 -1.36 15.88 12.69
N LEU A 58 -0.06 15.94 12.51
CA LEU A 58 0.86 16.51 13.48
C LEU A 58 0.76 18.04 13.54
N LYS A 59 1.04 18.58 14.72
CA LYS A 59 1.26 20.03 14.91
C LYS A 59 2.72 20.35 14.52
N SER A 60 2.96 20.64 13.26
CA SER A 60 4.29 21.00 12.77
C SER A 60 4.22 22.13 11.76
N LYS A 61 5.34 22.82 11.51
CA LYS A 61 5.44 23.86 10.47
C LYS A 61 5.16 23.28 9.09
N MET A 62 5.67 22.10 8.82
CA MET A 62 5.38 21.33 7.62
C MET A 62 4.17 20.43 7.89
N PRO A 63 3.15 20.39 7.00
CA PRO A 63 2.01 19.51 7.16
C PRO A 63 2.45 18.04 7.05
N ILE A 64 2.32 17.30 8.16
CA ILE A 64 2.65 15.88 8.27
C ILE A 64 1.43 15.13 8.76
N LEU A 65 1.13 14.00 8.12
CA LEU A 65 0.17 13.00 8.56
C LEU A 65 0.93 11.74 8.93
N LEU A 66 0.73 11.23 10.14
CA LEU A 66 1.07 9.85 10.48
C LEU A 66 -0.13 8.98 10.15
N ASP A 67 0.10 7.84 9.54
CA ASP A 67 -1.00 6.97 9.13
C ASP A 67 -0.71 5.48 9.41
N ALA A 68 -1.80 4.75 9.63
CA ALA A 68 -1.80 3.32 9.74
C ALA A 68 -2.99 2.77 8.95
N SER A 69 -2.78 1.69 8.24
CA SER A 69 -3.83 1.05 7.45
C SER A 69 -3.75 -0.47 7.53
N TYR A 70 -4.89 -1.10 7.34
CA TYR A 70 -5.09 -2.54 7.27
C TYR A 70 -5.89 -2.86 6.02
N SER A 71 -5.44 -3.80 5.22
CA SER A 71 -6.13 -4.23 4.00
C SER A 71 -6.13 -5.75 3.86
N PHE A 72 -7.19 -6.28 3.25
CA PHE A 72 -7.41 -7.70 3.05
C PHE A 72 -8.14 -7.96 1.73
N PRO A 73 -7.89 -9.10 1.06
CA PRO A 73 -8.57 -9.47 -0.17
C PRO A 73 -9.98 -9.97 0.09
N SER A 74 -10.85 -9.80 -0.90
CA SER A 74 -12.18 -10.41 -0.91
C SER A 74 -12.07 -11.92 -1.06
N GLY A 75 -12.84 -12.66 -0.27
CA GLY A 75 -12.96 -14.12 -0.38
C GLY A 75 -11.94 -14.93 0.43
N GLY A 76 -11.00 -14.28 1.11
CA GLY A 76 -10.09 -14.94 2.05
C GLY A 76 -10.58 -14.88 3.50
N LYS A 77 -9.91 -15.62 4.38
CA LYS A 77 -10.06 -15.41 5.82
C LYS A 77 -9.32 -14.14 6.22
N LEU A 78 -9.97 -13.29 7.01
CA LEU A 78 -9.48 -11.94 7.38
C LEU A 78 -8.06 -11.91 7.96
N PHE A 79 -7.62 -12.99 8.61
CA PHE A 79 -6.31 -13.05 9.27
C PHE A 79 -5.30 -13.97 8.58
N ASP A 80 -5.70 -14.65 7.49
CA ASP A 80 -4.81 -15.52 6.74
C ASP A 80 -4.13 -14.78 5.57
N ASP A 81 -4.79 -13.77 5.02
CA ASP A 81 -4.19 -12.88 4.02
C ASP A 81 -4.54 -11.42 4.35
N PHE A 82 -3.56 -10.66 4.75
CA PHE A 82 -3.72 -9.24 5.03
C PHE A 82 -2.41 -8.47 4.90
N LYS A 83 -2.53 -7.17 4.75
CA LYS A 83 -1.41 -6.24 4.71
C LYS A 83 -1.68 -5.06 5.64
N THR A 84 -0.70 -4.73 6.46
CA THR A 84 -0.69 -3.51 7.27
C THR A 84 0.41 -2.58 6.80
N LYS A 85 0.13 -1.28 6.89
CA LYS A 85 1.10 -0.22 6.68
C LYS A 85 1.09 0.72 7.86
N ILE A 86 2.26 1.16 8.26
CA ILE A 86 2.45 2.20 9.28
C ILE A 86 3.53 3.15 8.77
N GLY A 87 3.24 4.44 8.80
CA GLY A 87 4.19 5.43 8.32
C GLY A 87 3.65 6.83 8.38
N GLY A 88 3.98 7.60 7.36
CA GLY A 88 3.49 8.96 7.27
C GLY A 88 3.73 9.58 5.91
N GLN A 89 3.03 10.68 5.69
CA GLN A 89 3.16 11.51 4.51
C GLN A 89 3.37 12.97 4.88
N ALA A 90 4.21 13.66 4.14
CA ALA A 90 4.53 15.06 4.34
C ALA A 90 4.34 15.86 3.05
N ARG A 91 3.69 17.03 3.15
CA ARG A 91 3.67 17.98 2.06
C ARG A 91 4.91 18.86 2.12
N LEU A 92 5.85 18.64 1.20
CA LEU A 92 7.15 19.30 1.17
C LEU A 92 7.10 20.68 0.53
N CYS A 93 6.27 20.83 -0.52
CA CYS A 93 6.19 22.07 -1.27
C CYS A 93 4.74 22.43 -1.59
N ASN A 94 4.45 23.74 -1.59
CA ASN A 94 3.17 24.28 -2.00
C ASN A 94 3.41 25.63 -2.71
N ILE A 95 3.26 25.64 -4.04
CA ILE A 95 3.41 26.83 -4.88
C ILE A 95 2.05 27.09 -5.52
N ARG A 96 1.30 28.07 -5.00
CA ARG A 96 -0.08 28.34 -5.37
C ARG A 96 -0.96 27.11 -5.14
N ASN A 97 -1.42 26.47 -6.24
CA ASN A 97 -2.22 25.25 -6.21
C ASN A 97 -1.42 23.98 -6.50
N PHE A 98 -0.14 24.09 -6.90
CA PHE A 98 0.73 22.95 -7.10
C PHE A 98 1.35 22.53 -5.78
N GLN A 99 1.26 21.25 -5.47
CA GLN A 99 1.80 20.68 -4.24
C GLN A 99 2.62 19.44 -4.55
N PHE A 100 3.68 19.27 -3.79
CA PHE A 100 4.50 18.07 -3.79
C PHE A 100 4.50 17.46 -2.40
N SER A 101 4.23 16.17 -2.31
CA SER A 101 4.26 15.40 -1.07
C SER A 101 5.03 14.09 -1.26
N VAL A 102 5.55 13.59 -0.15
CA VAL A 102 6.24 12.30 -0.08
C VAL A 102 5.63 11.50 1.05
N SER A 103 5.47 10.20 0.87
CA SER A 103 5.08 9.26 1.90
C SER A 103 6.12 8.16 2.04
N ILE A 104 6.29 7.67 3.27
CA ILE A 104 7.13 6.52 3.60
C ILE A 104 6.37 5.64 4.57
N HIS A 105 6.31 4.33 4.26
CA HIS A 105 5.62 3.33 5.08
C HIS A 105 6.48 2.09 5.28
N GLY A 106 6.44 1.56 6.49
CA GLY A 106 6.77 0.16 6.75
C GLY A 106 5.56 -0.72 6.43
N ILE A 107 5.80 -1.86 5.85
CA ILE A 107 4.79 -2.82 5.40
C ILE A 107 4.99 -4.12 6.17
N TYR A 108 3.90 -4.67 6.70
CA TYR A 108 3.83 -6.05 7.14
C TYR A 108 2.72 -6.74 6.38
N ARG A 109 3.02 -7.90 5.79
CA ARG A 109 2.06 -8.74 5.12
C ARG A 109 2.14 -10.16 5.63
N ARG A 110 0.99 -10.75 5.86
CA ARG A 110 0.81 -12.18 6.11
C ARG A 110 -0.01 -12.78 4.96
N TYR A 111 0.42 -13.93 4.52
CA TYR A 111 -0.35 -14.80 3.62
C TYR A 111 -0.23 -16.23 4.12
N GLU A 112 -1.34 -16.92 4.24
CA GLU A 112 -1.38 -18.31 4.68
C GLU A 112 -2.37 -19.11 3.84
N ASN A 113 -1.94 -20.26 3.40
CA ASN A 113 -2.78 -21.26 2.76
C ASN A 113 -2.48 -22.64 3.36
N THR A 114 -3.05 -23.72 2.80
CA THR A 114 -2.85 -25.10 3.26
C THR A 114 -1.42 -25.61 3.12
N LEU A 115 -0.58 -24.97 2.32
CA LEU A 115 0.77 -25.42 2.00
C LEU A 115 1.87 -24.60 2.70
N VAL A 116 1.65 -23.29 2.84
CA VAL A 116 2.69 -22.36 3.32
C VAL A 116 2.08 -21.17 4.04
N ARG A 117 2.78 -20.70 5.08
CA ARG A 117 2.60 -19.39 5.69
C ARG A 117 3.77 -18.50 5.32
N LEU A 118 3.46 -17.30 4.85
CA LEU A 118 4.41 -16.27 4.51
C LEU A 118 4.19 -15.05 5.40
N GLN A 119 5.27 -14.52 5.95
CA GLN A 119 5.27 -13.26 6.69
C GLN A 119 6.33 -12.37 6.06
N ASN A 120 5.90 -11.29 5.45
CA ASN A 120 6.78 -10.38 4.73
C ASN A 120 6.86 -9.03 5.45
N PHE A 121 8.08 -8.52 5.58
CA PHE A 121 8.37 -7.16 6.02
C PHE A 121 8.98 -6.39 4.85
N GLY A 122 8.47 -5.22 4.61
CA GLY A 122 8.87 -4.38 3.50
C GLY A 122 8.79 -2.90 3.83
N SER A 123 9.12 -2.10 2.84
CA SER A 123 8.98 -0.64 2.89
C SER A 123 8.48 -0.11 1.57
N GLU A 124 7.85 1.06 1.60
CA GLU A 124 7.36 1.79 0.45
C GLU A 124 7.70 3.27 0.58
N MET A 125 8.05 3.87 -0.53
CA MET A 125 8.21 5.31 -0.67
C MET A 125 7.44 5.78 -1.90
N THR A 126 6.63 6.83 -1.75
CA THR A 126 5.84 7.40 -2.87
C THR A 126 5.98 8.92 -2.89
N GLY A 127 6.28 9.47 -4.06
CA GLY A 127 6.22 10.88 -4.36
C GLY A 127 4.96 11.22 -5.13
N VAL A 128 4.28 12.30 -4.76
CA VAL A 128 3.05 12.76 -5.41
C VAL A 128 3.17 14.24 -5.74
N ILE A 129 2.92 14.59 -6.99
CA ILE A 129 2.90 15.97 -7.46
C ILE A 129 1.58 16.26 -8.16
N GLY A 130 0.92 17.37 -7.83
CA GLY A 130 -0.38 17.65 -8.42
C GLY A 130 -0.91 19.05 -8.19
N TYR A 131 -2.05 19.27 -8.80
CA TYR A 131 -2.82 20.50 -8.69
C TYR A 131 -4.00 20.30 -7.74
N TYR A 132 -4.02 21.09 -6.66
CA TYR A 132 -4.95 20.92 -5.55
C TYR A 132 -5.81 22.14 -5.33
N LYS A 133 -7.12 21.98 -5.37
CA LYS A 133 -8.12 22.98 -4.95
C LYS A 133 -8.92 22.45 -3.76
N PRO A 134 -9.58 23.33 -2.97
CA PRO A 134 -10.37 22.91 -1.81
C PRO A 134 -11.45 21.87 -2.12
N LYS A 135 -12.02 21.87 -3.34
CA LYS A 135 -13.09 20.95 -3.73
C LYS A 135 -12.62 19.75 -4.55
N TRP A 136 -11.46 19.81 -5.20
CA TRP A 136 -10.97 18.73 -6.04
C TRP A 136 -9.45 18.79 -6.20
N PHE A 137 -8.86 17.70 -6.62
CA PHE A 137 -7.44 17.63 -6.98
C PHE A 137 -7.22 16.63 -8.11
N VAL A 138 -6.11 16.79 -8.80
CA VAL A 138 -5.53 15.83 -9.71
C VAL A 138 -4.01 15.82 -9.51
N ALA A 139 -3.42 14.63 -9.40
CA ALA A 139 -2.00 14.48 -9.12
C ALA A 139 -1.43 13.25 -9.83
N GLY A 140 -0.17 13.32 -10.21
CA GLY A 140 0.62 12.16 -10.58
C GLY A 140 1.34 11.60 -9.38
N GLU A 141 1.47 10.28 -9.32
CA GLU A 141 2.25 9.59 -8.31
C GLU A 141 3.32 8.71 -8.96
N VAL A 142 4.42 8.55 -8.24
CA VAL A 142 5.47 7.58 -8.54
C VAL A 142 6.03 7.06 -7.23
N GLY A 143 6.25 5.77 -7.15
CA GLY A 143 6.78 5.16 -5.94
C GLY A 143 7.51 3.86 -6.19
N PHE A 144 8.07 3.36 -5.12
CA PHE A 144 8.78 2.10 -5.07
C PHE A 144 8.47 1.40 -3.75
N ASP A 145 8.08 0.16 -3.83
CA ASP A 145 7.95 -0.73 -2.69
C ASP A 145 8.94 -1.89 -2.79
N LYS A 146 9.40 -2.37 -1.66
CA LYS A 146 10.32 -3.50 -1.60
C LYS A 146 10.00 -4.41 -0.42
N ALA A 147 9.91 -5.71 -0.71
CA ALA A 147 10.01 -6.75 0.28
C ALA A 147 11.46 -6.82 0.78
N ILE A 148 11.70 -6.55 2.07
CA ILE A 148 13.03 -6.58 2.66
C ILE A 148 13.36 -8.00 3.08
N VAL A 149 12.47 -8.64 3.81
CA VAL A 149 12.65 -10.01 4.30
C VAL A 149 11.32 -10.74 4.36
N THR A 150 11.35 -12.03 4.07
CA THR A 150 10.17 -12.91 4.11
C THR A 150 10.48 -14.18 4.89
N HIS A 151 9.63 -14.49 5.86
CA HIS A 151 9.66 -15.76 6.58
C HIS A 151 8.71 -16.75 5.93
N PHE A 152 9.23 -17.92 5.61
CA PHE A 152 8.49 -19.07 5.09
C PHE A 152 8.33 -20.12 6.16
N LYS A 153 7.10 -20.60 6.33
CA LYS A 153 6.80 -21.77 7.14
C LYS A 153 5.89 -22.71 6.35
N HIS A 154 6.42 -23.88 6.00
CA HIS A 154 5.71 -24.88 5.22
C HIS A 154 4.85 -25.78 6.13
N SER A 155 3.73 -26.28 5.61
CA SER A 155 2.94 -27.31 6.28
C SER A 155 3.66 -28.65 6.29
N GLU A 156 3.26 -29.55 7.18
CA GLU A 156 3.79 -30.91 7.22
C GLU A 156 3.53 -31.67 5.91
N ASN A 157 2.34 -31.50 5.35
CA ASN A 157 2.00 -32.11 4.07
C ASN A 157 2.90 -31.63 2.94
N PHE A 158 3.26 -30.33 2.91
CA PHE A 158 4.19 -29.81 1.92
C PHE A 158 5.60 -30.41 2.11
N ARG A 159 6.11 -30.46 3.34
CA ARG A 159 7.43 -31.01 3.66
C ARG A 159 7.55 -32.50 3.36
N ASN A 160 6.48 -33.26 3.60
CA ASN A 160 6.46 -34.70 3.26
C ASN A 160 6.58 -34.94 1.76
N ASN A 161 6.01 -34.07 0.91
CA ASN A 161 6.12 -34.16 -0.55
C ASN A 161 7.40 -33.50 -1.09
N PHE A 162 7.98 -32.56 -0.36
CA PHE A 162 9.16 -31.79 -0.74
C PHE A 162 10.12 -31.68 0.45
N PRO A 163 10.85 -32.76 0.80
CA PRO A 163 11.74 -32.77 1.98
C PRO A 163 12.88 -31.76 1.94
N GLU A 164 13.22 -31.25 0.75
CA GLU A 164 14.27 -30.24 0.55
C GLU A 164 13.76 -28.81 0.90
N ALA A 165 12.47 -28.62 1.12
CA ALA A 165 11.92 -27.31 1.47
C ALA A 165 12.29 -26.95 2.91
N GLN A 166 13.01 -25.86 3.06
CA GLN A 166 13.43 -25.35 4.37
C GLN A 166 12.54 -24.17 4.80
N ASP A 167 12.16 -24.18 6.07
CA ASP A 167 11.57 -23.02 6.72
C ASP A 167 12.67 -22.00 7.05
N GLY A 168 12.33 -20.72 7.07
CA GLY A 168 13.29 -19.70 7.46
C GLY A 168 13.06 -18.32 6.88
N TRP A 169 14.01 -17.45 7.14
CA TRP A 169 14.02 -16.07 6.65
C TRP A 169 14.81 -15.97 5.35
N TYR A 170 14.23 -15.27 4.37
CA TYR A 170 14.82 -15.08 3.05
C TYR A 170 14.74 -13.62 2.67
N GLU A 171 15.85 -13.09 2.13
CA GLU A 171 15.93 -11.76 1.57
C GLU A 171 15.76 -11.85 0.04
N PRO A 172 14.63 -11.39 -0.52
CA PRO A 172 14.43 -11.44 -1.96
C PRO A 172 15.30 -10.40 -2.66
N SER A 173 16.17 -10.82 -3.55
CA SER A 173 17.06 -9.94 -4.32
C SER A 173 16.29 -8.99 -5.26
N THR A 174 15.13 -9.44 -5.76
CA THR A 174 14.29 -8.73 -6.74
C THR A 174 12.85 -8.52 -6.24
N GLY A 175 12.66 -8.38 -4.92
CA GLY A 175 11.33 -8.28 -4.29
C GLY A 175 10.73 -6.88 -4.33
N GLY A 176 11.08 -6.01 -5.27
CA GLY A 176 10.58 -4.65 -5.36
C GLY A 176 9.80 -4.35 -6.64
N ASN A 177 8.93 -3.34 -6.56
CA ASN A 177 8.18 -2.83 -7.70
C ASN A 177 8.19 -1.32 -7.74
N PHE A 178 8.37 -0.77 -8.92
CA PHE A 178 8.03 0.61 -9.21
C PHE A 178 6.55 0.70 -9.54
N HIS A 179 5.92 1.77 -9.09
CA HIS A 179 4.56 2.10 -9.51
C HIS A 179 4.47 3.56 -9.92
N TYR A 180 3.57 3.83 -10.84
CA TYR A 180 3.21 5.19 -11.25
C TYR A 180 1.74 5.24 -11.61
N GLY A 181 1.13 6.39 -11.39
CA GLY A 181 -0.29 6.54 -11.62
C GLY A 181 -0.79 7.96 -11.51
N ILE A 182 -2.10 8.08 -11.54
CA ILE A 182 -2.83 9.33 -11.37
C ILE A 182 -3.79 9.17 -10.20
N GLN A 183 -3.77 10.17 -9.33
CA GLN A 183 -4.74 10.33 -8.24
C GLN A 183 -5.67 11.50 -8.55
N THR A 184 -6.93 11.34 -8.28
CA THR A 184 -7.90 12.44 -8.30
C THR A 184 -8.89 12.31 -7.16
N GLY A 185 -9.59 13.37 -6.84
CA GLY A 185 -10.63 13.30 -5.82
C GLY A 185 -11.48 14.54 -5.74
N TYR A 186 -12.64 14.37 -5.14
CA TYR A 186 -13.60 15.42 -4.87
C TYR A 186 -13.88 15.54 -3.38
N SER A 187 -13.78 16.78 -2.86
CA SER A 187 -13.95 17.09 -1.44
C SER A 187 -15.26 17.80 -1.18
N PHE A 188 -16.05 17.31 -0.23
CA PHE A 188 -17.32 17.89 0.18
C PHE A 188 -17.43 17.91 1.72
N LYS A 189 -17.60 19.09 2.29
CA LYS A 189 -17.64 19.29 3.76
C LYS A 189 -16.41 18.69 4.46
N ASN A 190 -16.58 17.57 5.14
CA ASN A 190 -15.55 16.88 5.89
C ASN A 190 -15.12 15.56 5.22
N SER A 191 -15.53 15.30 4.00
CA SER A 191 -15.28 14.05 3.31
C SER A 191 -14.56 14.27 1.98
N ASP A 192 -13.77 13.29 1.57
CA ASP A 192 -13.22 13.21 0.22
C ASP A 192 -13.59 11.85 -0.39
N LEU A 193 -13.97 11.86 -1.65
CA LEU A 193 -13.96 10.69 -2.53
C LEU A 193 -12.71 10.75 -3.36
N THR A 194 -11.97 9.66 -3.45
CA THR A 194 -10.70 9.59 -4.18
C THR A 194 -10.70 8.42 -5.15
N LEU A 195 -10.01 8.61 -6.25
CA LEU A 195 -9.74 7.58 -7.25
C LEU A 195 -8.26 7.61 -7.58
N THR A 196 -7.64 6.44 -7.54
CA THR A 196 -6.25 6.24 -7.99
C THR A 196 -6.23 5.13 -9.02
N ILE A 197 -5.50 5.36 -10.10
CA ILE A 197 -5.28 4.38 -11.17
C ILE A 197 -3.83 4.43 -11.62
N GLY A 198 -3.22 3.29 -11.84
CA GLY A 198 -1.83 3.26 -12.27
C GLY A 198 -1.36 1.89 -12.72
N LYS A 199 -0.06 1.81 -12.87
CA LYS A 199 0.64 0.62 -13.35
C LYS A 199 1.85 0.32 -12.47
N PHE A 200 2.17 -0.97 -12.37
CA PHE A 200 3.36 -1.50 -11.72
C PHE A 200 4.37 -2.01 -12.72
N ILE A 201 5.62 -1.85 -12.37
CA ILE A 201 6.76 -2.39 -13.12
C ILE A 201 7.67 -3.07 -12.09
N THR A 202 8.03 -4.32 -12.33
CA THR A 202 8.96 -5.04 -11.46
C THR A 202 10.34 -4.38 -11.43
N GLN A 203 11.05 -4.54 -10.34
CA GLN A 203 12.38 -3.97 -10.13
C GLN A 203 13.40 -4.36 -11.21
N ASP A 204 13.25 -5.54 -11.82
CA ASP A 204 14.14 -6.05 -12.85
C ASP A 204 13.84 -5.50 -14.26
N PHE A 205 12.71 -4.78 -14.43
CA PHE A 205 12.21 -4.24 -15.70
C PHE A 205 11.98 -5.27 -16.81
N ASN A 206 12.15 -6.56 -16.52
CA ASN A 206 12.06 -7.66 -17.49
C ASN A 206 10.81 -8.50 -17.29
N THR A 207 10.39 -8.69 -16.06
CA THR A 207 9.19 -9.46 -15.75
C THR A 207 7.98 -8.53 -15.65
N THR A 208 6.81 -9.07 -15.94
CA THR A 208 5.55 -8.34 -15.78
C THR A 208 4.80 -8.93 -14.59
N PRO A 209 4.34 -8.10 -13.63
CA PRO A 209 3.48 -8.58 -12.56
C PRO A 209 2.23 -9.26 -13.12
N LEU A 210 1.68 -10.24 -12.40
CA LEU A 210 0.46 -10.95 -12.82
C LEU A 210 -0.71 -9.99 -13.09
N ILE A 211 -0.83 -8.97 -12.25
CA ILE A 211 -1.76 -7.85 -12.42
C ILE A 211 -0.93 -6.57 -12.47
N PRO A 212 -0.64 -6.04 -13.68
CA PRO A 212 0.25 -4.88 -13.81
C PRO A 212 -0.46 -3.54 -13.56
N TYR A 213 -1.77 -3.52 -13.44
CA TYR A 213 -2.57 -2.31 -13.24
C TYR A 213 -3.25 -2.34 -11.88
N TYR A 214 -3.46 -1.16 -11.31
CA TYR A 214 -4.24 -1.00 -10.11
C TYR A 214 -5.31 0.08 -10.28
N LEU A 215 -6.39 -0.10 -9.54
CA LEU A 215 -7.47 0.87 -9.43
C LEU A 215 -7.95 0.87 -7.99
N GLN A 216 -8.02 2.04 -7.37
CA GLN A 216 -8.48 2.21 -6.00
C GLN A 216 -9.51 3.32 -5.90
N LEU A 217 -10.62 3.02 -5.27
CA LEU A 217 -11.59 3.99 -4.78
C LEU A 217 -11.40 4.18 -3.28
N GLY A 218 -11.42 5.42 -2.81
CA GLY A 218 -11.27 5.76 -1.40
C GLY A 218 -12.33 6.73 -0.92
N TYR A 219 -12.71 6.60 0.33
CA TYR A 219 -13.52 7.56 1.05
C TYR A 219 -12.79 7.96 2.33
N ASN A 220 -12.51 9.26 2.48
CA ASN A 220 -11.87 9.84 3.65
C ASN A 220 -12.89 10.68 4.43
N TYR A 221 -12.96 10.48 5.75
CA TYR A 221 -13.74 11.31 6.65
C TYR A 221 -12.80 12.03 7.63
N LYS A 222 -12.87 13.38 7.62
CA LYS A 222 -12.01 14.28 8.39
C LYS A 222 -12.78 14.82 9.59
N PHE A 223 -12.23 14.72 10.79
CA PHE A 223 -12.85 15.25 12.00
C PHE A 223 -11.88 16.00 12.90
N LYS A 224 -12.46 16.81 13.74
CA LYS A 224 -11.75 17.69 14.68
C LYS A 224 -11.43 16.93 15.96
N GLN A 225 -10.38 17.33 16.65
CA GLN A 225 -10.20 16.95 18.04
C GLN A 225 -11.24 17.66 18.89
N THR A 226 -12.09 16.90 19.58
CA THR A 226 -12.94 17.46 20.64
C THR A 226 -12.03 18.01 21.72
N LYS A 227 -12.09 19.31 22.02
CA LYS A 227 -11.46 19.84 23.24
C LYS A 227 -12.27 19.32 24.40
N ASN A 228 -11.73 18.38 25.16
CA ASN A 228 -12.26 18.15 26.51
C ASN A 228 -12.09 19.46 27.27
N LYS A 229 -13.22 20.03 27.70
CA LYS A 229 -13.26 21.17 28.63
C LYS A 229 -12.81 20.71 30.00
#